data_4dc50b2334de65a20a0945a69ef96098
#
_entry.id   4dc50b2334de65a20a0945a69ef96098
#
_cell.length_a   1.000
_cell.length_b   1.000
_cell.length_c   1.000
_cell.angle_alpha   90.00
_cell.angle_beta   90.00
_cell.angle_gamma   90.00
#
_symmetry.space_group_name_H-M   'P 1'
#
loop_
_entity.id
_entity.type
_entity.pdbx_description
1 polymer ?
#
loop_
_entity_poly.entity_id
_entity_poly.type
_entity_poly.pdbx_seq_one_letter_code
_entity_poly.pdbx_strand_id
1 'polypeptide(L)'
;MEVILLRHGKTAADAGLFGRTDAKVPATRQQAIADALFAQHDDVELIVSSPLSRCHELAELLGQQHDWPIRLQADLQEMDFGLLDGVPFATQDYPWPLLNAFWQDPANASLPKGETLAEFQKRVVQCWSQIISTEHRKVLIITHGGVIRLILAHLLGVDWQRPHWYQTLAIENASLTHITIFTDSDQTQFPTVKMIGMPLSIREEQTNHPVD
;
A
#
# COMPACT_ATOMS: atom_id res chain seq x y z
N MET A 1 7.11 -2.98 19.09
CA MET A 1 6.59 -2.05 18.06
C MET A 1 5.37 -2.66 17.38
N GLU A 2 4.36 -1.85 17.08
CA GLU A 2 3.25 -2.21 16.18
C GLU A 2 3.40 -1.47 14.86
N VAL A 3 3.14 -2.14 13.75
CA VAL A 3 3.11 -1.55 12.42
C VAL A 3 1.80 -1.89 11.74
N ILE A 4 1.06 -0.85 11.36
CA ILE A 4 -0.18 -0.96 10.60
C ILE A 4 0.11 -0.53 9.16
N LEU A 5 -0.01 -1.46 8.21
CA LEU A 5 0.07 -1.16 6.79
C LEU A 5 -1.35 -0.90 6.27
N LEU A 6 -1.59 0.27 5.72
CA LEU A 6 -2.84 0.63 5.07
C LEU A 6 -2.63 0.73 3.56
N ARG A 7 -3.37 -0.04 2.77
CA ARG A 7 -3.49 0.23 1.35
C ARG A 7 -4.41 1.44 1.15
N HIS A 8 -3.97 2.40 0.35
CA HIS A 8 -4.77 3.60 0.01
C HIS A 8 -6.21 3.25 -0.44
N GLY A 9 -7.12 4.21 -0.34
CA GLY A 9 -8.50 4.09 -0.80
C GLY A 9 -8.62 3.89 -2.32
N LYS A 10 -9.79 3.46 -2.79
CA LYS A 10 -10.06 3.32 -4.22
C LYS A 10 -10.01 4.70 -4.89
N THR A 11 -9.19 4.83 -5.94
CA THR A 11 -9.06 6.05 -6.74
C THR A 11 -10.29 6.29 -7.62
N ALA A 12 -10.45 7.54 -8.07
CA ALA A 12 -11.50 7.92 -9.02
C ALA A 12 -11.14 7.58 -10.48
N ALA A 13 -9.92 7.13 -10.74
CA ALA A 13 -9.46 6.78 -12.08
C ALA A 13 -10.10 5.49 -12.60
N ASP A 14 -10.18 5.37 -13.93
CA ASP A 14 -10.58 4.13 -14.60
C ASP A 14 -9.63 2.97 -14.25
N ALA A 15 -10.10 1.73 -14.43
CA ALA A 15 -9.29 0.55 -14.16
C ALA A 15 -8.03 0.51 -15.03
N GLY A 16 -6.86 0.37 -14.39
CA GLY A 16 -5.55 0.39 -15.03
C GLY A 16 -4.45 0.06 -14.02
N LEU A 17 -3.20 0.04 -14.48
CA LEU A 17 -2.03 -0.03 -13.61
C LEU A 17 -1.64 1.39 -13.17
N PHE A 18 -1.65 1.65 -11.88
CA PHE A 18 -1.27 2.94 -11.30
C PHE A 18 -0.07 2.73 -10.38
N GLY A 19 1.11 2.83 -10.93
CA GLY A 19 2.38 2.81 -10.23
C GLY A 19 2.78 4.22 -9.81
N ARG A 20 3.43 4.93 -10.72
CA ARG A 20 3.91 6.32 -10.53
C ARG A 20 2.88 7.36 -10.94
N THR A 21 1.97 7.03 -11.84
CA THR A 21 0.87 7.93 -12.21
C THR A 21 0.03 8.27 -10.98
N ASP A 22 -0.16 9.57 -10.78
CA ASP A 22 -0.82 10.07 -9.57
C ASP A 22 -2.33 10.16 -9.77
N ALA A 23 -3.04 9.15 -9.27
CA ALA A 23 -4.49 9.05 -9.28
C ALA A 23 -5.05 9.33 -7.89
N LYS A 24 -6.01 10.27 -7.79
CA LYS A 24 -6.58 10.71 -6.52
C LYS A 24 -7.69 9.81 -6.00
N VAL A 25 -7.78 9.70 -4.68
CA VAL A 25 -8.93 9.16 -3.97
C VAL A 25 -9.91 10.31 -3.69
N PRO A 26 -11.23 10.14 -3.89
CA PRO A 26 -12.21 11.18 -3.54
C PRO A 26 -12.09 11.63 -2.08
N ALA A 27 -12.18 12.94 -1.84
CA ALA A 27 -11.99 13.53 -0.51
C ALA A 27 -12.95 12.95 0.55
N THR A 28 -14.22 12.69 0.18
CA THR A 28 -15.20 12.05 1.07
C THR A 28 -14.76 10.64 1.49
N ARG A 29 -14.12 9.89 0.59
CA ARG A 29 -13.58 8.57 0.90
C ARG A 29 -12.33 8.67 1.77
N GLN A 30 -11.45 9.66 1.54
CA GLN A 30 -10.31 9.92 2.42
C GLN A 30 -10.77 10.21 3.85
N GLN A 31 -11.80 11.06 4.02
CA GLN A 31 -12.37 11.36 5.33
C GLN A 31 -12.95 10.11 6.01
N ALA A 32 -13.74 9.33 5.29
CA ALA A 32 -14.33 8.11 5.83
C ALA A 32 -13.27 7.06 6.25
N ILE A 33 -12.15 6.98 5.51
CA ILE A 33 -11.02 6.14 5.89
C ILE A 33 -10.33 6.68 7.14
N ALA A 34 -10.11 7.99 7.22
CA ALA A 34 -9.48 8.64 8.38
C ALA A 34 -10.29 8.39 9.66
N ASP A 35 -11.61 8.61 9.61
CA ASP A 35 -12.51 8.40 10.75
C ASP A 35 -12.52 6.94 11.22
N ALA A 36 -12.60 5.99 10.27
CA ALA A 36 -12.61 4.56 10.57
C ALA A 36 -11.27 4.06 11.13
N LEU A 37 -10.16 4.64 10.66
CA LEU A 37 -8.82 4.32 11.13
C LEU A 37 -8.60 4.84 12.54
N PHE A 38 -8.92 6.11 12.81
CA PHE A 38 -8.76 6.72 14.11
C PHE A 38 -9.58 6.01 15.19
N ALA A 39 -10.80 5.58 14.86
CA ALA A 39 -11.65 4.84 15.77
C ALA A 39 -11.04 3.50 16.26
N GLN A 40 -10.07 2.96 15.53
CA GLN A 40 -9.41 1.68 15.84
C GLN A 40 -7.96 1.86 16.30
N HIS A 41 -7.31 2.96 15.92
CA HIS A 41 -5.88 3.21 16.12
C HIS A 41 -5.65 4.69 16.46
N ASP A 42 -6.05 5.13 17.64
CA ASP A 42 -5.91 6.51 18.13
C ASP A 42 -4.53 6.81 18.74
N ASP A 43 -3.69 5.80 18.90
CA ASP A 43 -2.38 5.83 19.54
C ASP A 43 -1.19 5.74 18.56
N VAL A 44 -1.39 6.14 17.31
CA VAL A 44 -0.31 6.22 16.30
C VAL A 44 0.71 7.29 16.69
N GLU A 45 2.00 6.96 16.64
CA GLU A 45 3.09 7.87 16.98
C GLU A 45 3.80 8.45 15.75
N LEU A 46 3.69 7.79 14.59
CA LEU A 46 4.27 8.24 13.32
C LEU A 46 3.46 7.71 12.14
N ILE A 47 3.18 8.58 11.18
CA ILE A 47 2.72 8.18 9.85
C ILE A 47 3.93 8.16 8.91
N VAL A 48 4.15 7.04 8.22
CA VAL A 48 5.08 6.97 7.09
C VAL A 48 4.25 6.75 5.82
N SER A 49 4.36 7.65 4.85
CA SER A 49 3.50 7.61 3.67
C SER A 49 4.27 7.60 2.36
N SER A 50 3.76 6.86 1.38
CA SER A 50 4.10 7.09 -0.02
C SER A 50 3.78 8.53 -0.40
N PRO A 51 4.61 9.22 -1.21
CA PRO A 51 4.38 10.61 -1.61
C PRO A 51 3.27 10.77 -2.67
N LEU A 52 2.73 9.67 -3.22
CA LEU A 52 1.63 9.74 -4.20
C LEU A 52 0.34 10.22 -3.52
N SER A 53 -0.44 11.08 -4.19
CA SER A 53 -1.59 11.77 -3.61
C SER A 53 -2.61 10.83 -2.97
N ARG A 54 -2.84 9.66 -3.57
CA ARG A 54 -3.73 8.61 -3.02
C ARG A 54 -3.35 8.11 -1.63
N CYS A 55 -2.08 8.28 -1.21
CA CYS A 55 -1.57 7.98 0.13
C CYS A 55 -1.35 9.25 0.95
N HIS A 56 -0.68 10.24 0.35
CA HIS A 56 -0.21 11.45 1.02
C HIS A 56 -1.37 12.32 1.51
N GLU A 57 -2.42 12.51 0.71
CA GLU A 57 -3.58 13.31 1.12
C GLU A 57 -4.26 12.73 2.38
N LEU A 58 -4.31 11.39 2.52
CA LEU A 58 -4.80 10.75 3.75
C LEU A 58 -3.85 10.98 4.93
N ALA A 59 -2.53 10.89 4.69
CA ALA A 59 -1.56 11.15 5.74
C ALA A 59 -1.65 12.58 6.26
N GLU A 60 -1.78 13.58 5.36
CA GLU A 60 -1.97 14.98 5.74
C GLU A 60 -3.26 15.19 6.53
N LEU A 61 -4.36 14.57 6.10
CA LEU A 61 -5.64 14.67 6.79
C LEU A 61 -5.54 14.15 8.23
N LEU A 62 -4.97 12.97 8.43
CA LEU A 62 -4.75 12.37 9.75
C LEU A 62 -3.77 13.19 10.60
N GLY A 63 -2.67 13.65 10.01
CA GLY A 63 -1.69 14.50 10.71
C GLY A 63 -2.29 15.81 11.18
N GLN A 64 -3.14 16.46 10.37
CA GLN A 64 -3.83 17.71 10.74
C GLN A 64 -4.91 17.50 11.81
N GLN A 65 -5.63 16.37 11.76
CA GLN A 65 -6.72 16.10 12.70
C GLN A 65 -6.24 15.63 14.08
N HIS A 66 -5.07 14.96 14.13
CA HIS A 66 -4.61 14.25 15.35
C HIS A 66 -3.20 14.61 15.80
N ASP A 67 -2.56 15.62 15.17
CA ASP A 67 -1.18 16.02 15.43
C ASP A 67 -0.15 14.89 15.27
N TRP A 68 -0.44 13.91 14.43
CA TRP A 68 0.50 12.82 14.15
C TRP A 68 1.60 13.27 13.20
N PRO A 69 2.87 13.08 13.54
CA PRO A 69 3.99 13.43 12.67
C PRO A 69 3.96 12.58 11.39
N ILE A 70 4.31 13.21 10.26
CA ILE A 70 4.30 12.57 8.94
C ILE A 70 5.73 12.54 8.39
N ARG A 71 6.13 11.38 7.86
CA ARG A 71 7.35 11.19 7.08
C ARG A 71 7.01 10.64 5.71
N LEU A 72 7.32 11.39 4.66
CA LEU A 72 7.18 10.90 3.28
C LEU A 72 8.38 10.01 2.92
N GLN A 73 8.09 8.90 2.23
CA GLN A 73 9.08 7.91 1.86
C GLN A 73 8.87 7.47 0.41
N ALA A 74 9.78 7.89 -0.48
CA ALA A 74 9.68 7.60 -1.92
C ALA A 74 9.71 6.10 -2.22
N ASP A 75 10.44 5.33 -1.43
CA ASP A 75 10.56 3.88 -1.60
C ASP A 75 9.27 3.10 -1.26
N LEU A 76 8.26 3.77 -0.68
CA LEU A 76 6.92 3.20 -0.47
C LEU A 76 5.98 3.43 -1.67
N GLN A 77 6.42 4.05 -2.77
CA GLN A 77 5.60 4.15 -3.98
C GLN A 77 5.35 2.76 -4.58
N GLU A 78 4.23 2.62 -5.31
CA GLU A 78 3.91 1.40 -6.05
C GLU A 78 4.96 1.12 -7.13
N MET A 79 4.95 -0.07 -7.70
CA MET A 79 5.83 -0.45 -8.80
C MET A 79 5.64 0.50 -9.98
N ASP A 80 6.75 0.91 -10.60
CA ASP A 80 6.72 1.68 -11.84
C ASP A 80 6.38 0.75 -13.01
N PHE A 81 5.19 0.92 -13.58
CA PHE A 81 4.73 0.12 -14.72
C PHE A 81 5.13 0.70 -16.09
N GLY A 82 6.02 1.70 -16.10
CA GLY A 82 6.61 2.27 -17.31
C GLY A 82 5.56 2.76 -18.31
N LEU A 83 5.62 2.28 -19.55
CA LEU A 83 4.69 2.72 -20.60
C LEU A 83 3.23 2.29 -20.37
N LEU A 84 2.94 1.38 -19.46
CA LEU A 84 1.57 0.96 -19.11
C LEU A 84 1.04 1.69 -17.87
N ASP A 85 1.87 2.51 -17.22
CA ASP A 85 1.50 3.23 -16.01
C ASP A 85 0.45 4.32 -16.32
N GLY A 86 -0.71 4.22 -15.66
CA GLY A 86 -1.83 5.14 -15.84
C GLY A 86 -2.65 4.94 -17.13
N VAL A 87 -2.34 3.91 -17.93
CA VAL A 87 -3.13 3.61 -19.13
C VAL A 87 -4.36 2.78 -18.75
N PRO A 88 -5.60 3.26 -19.02
CA PRO A 88 -6.80 2.50 -18.74
C PRO A 88 -6.87 1.18 -19.52
N PHE A 89 -7.31 0.10 -18.88
CA PHE A 89 -7.49 -1.21 -19.55
C PHE A 89 -8.53 -1.19 -20.69
N ALA A 90 -9.46 -0.23 -20.66
CA ALA A 90 -10.45 -0.03 -21.71
C ALA A 90 -9.90 0.70 -22.94
N THR A 91 -8.62 1.11 -22.95
CA THR A 91 -7.96 1.74 -24.10
C THR A 91 -7.97 0.77 -25.27
N GLN A 92 -8.38 1.27 -26.45
CA GLN A 92 -8.30 0.50 -27.70
C GLN A 92 -6.85 0.07 -27.94
N ASP A 93 -6.65 -1.18 -28.36
CA ASP A 93 -5.33 -1.77 -28.60
C ASP A 93 -4.41 -1.79 -27.37
N TYR A 94 -5.01 -1.86 -26.15
CA TYR A 94 -4.21 -2.06 -24.95
C TYR A 94 -3.29 -3.30 -25.09
N PRO A 95 -2.00 -3.21 -24.77
CA PRO A 95 -1.02 -4.26 -25.07
C PRO A 95 -1.10 -5.44 -24.11
N TRP A 96 -2.25 -6.12 -24.06
CA TRP A 96 -2.52 -7.28 -23.20
C TRP A 96 -1.46 -8.39 -23.29
N PRO A 97 -0.90 -8.74 -24.48
CA PRO A 97 0.15 -9.77 -24.56
C PRO A 97 1.39 -9.42 -23.73
N LEU A 98 1.79 -8.14 -23.72
CA LEU A 98 2.92 -7.65 -22.93
C LEU A 98 2.65 -7.75 -21.43
N LEU A 99 1.47 -7.28 -21.00
CA LEU A 99 1.06 -7.36 -19.59
C LEU A 99 0.92 -8.80 -19.11
N ASN A 100 0.35 -9.68 -19.93
CA ASN A 100 0.21 -11.10 -19.61
C ASN A 100 1.57 -11.80 -19.47
N ALA A 101 2.53 -11.50 -20.38
CA ALA A 101 3.88 -12.03 -20.28
C ALA A 101 4.56 -11.60 -18.96
N PHE A 102 4.40 -10.34 -18.58
CA PHE A 102 4.89 -9.85 -17.30
C PHE A 102 4.26 -10.60 -16.11
N TRP A 103 2.94 -10.78 -16.10
CA TRP A 103 2.27 -11.48 -14.98
C TRP A 103 2.54 -12.99 -14.93
N GLN A 104 2.96 -13.59 -16.04
CA GLN A 104 3.38 -15.01 -16.07
C GLN A 104 4.76 -15.22 -15.51
N ASP A 105 5.67 -14.26 -15.69
CA ASP A 105 7.06 -14.35 -15.21
C ASP A 105 7.57 -12.97 -14.72
N PRO A 106 7.01 -12.43 -13.64
CA PRO A 106 7.31 -11.06 -13.18
C PRO A 106 8.75 -10.90 -12.68
N ALA A 107 9.44 -11.99 -12.36
CA ALA A 107 10.84 -11.96 -11.93
C ALA A 107 11.82 -11.73 -13.09
N ASN A 108 11.51 -12.23 -14.28
CA ASN A 108 12.40 -12.18 -15.46
C ASN A 108 11.87 -11.24 -16.56
N ALA A 109 10.56 -10.94 -16.56
CA ALA A 109 9.96 -9.97 -17.46
C ALA A 109 9.92 -8.58 -16.82
N SER A 110 10.05 -7.54 -17.64
CA SER A 110 9.84 -6.16 -17.23
C SER A 110 8.96 -5.42 -18.24
N LEU A 111 8.21 -4.44 -17.79
CA LEU A 111 7.47 -3.56 -18.68
C LEU A 111 8.41 -2.49 -19.25
N PRO A 112 8.26 -2.08 -20.52
CA PRO A 112 9.13 -1.08 -21.12
C PRO A 112 9.16 0.22 -20.31
N LYS A 113 10.34 0.70 -19.96
CA LYS A 113 10.61 1.87 -19.10
C LYS A 113 10.11 1.75 -17.65
N GLY A 114 9.62 0.58 -17.24
CA GLY A 114 9.25 0.32 -15.85
C GLY A 114 10.43 -0.20 -15.03
N GLU A 115 10.26 -0.26 -13.72
CA GLU A 115 11.22 -0.93 -12.84
C GLU A 115 11.05 -2.46 -12.92
N THR A 116 12.12 -3.18 -12.64
CA THR A 116 12.06 -4.63 -12.48
C THR A 116 11.45 -4.99 -11.11
N LEU A 117 10.88 -6.19 -11.00
CA LEU A 117 10.39 -6.68 -9.72
C LEU A 117 11.50 -6.77 -8.66
N ALA A 118 12.74 -7.06 -9.07
CA ALA A 118 13.89 -7.12 -8.17
C ALA A 118 14.29 -5.73 -7.62
N GLU A 119 14.25 -4.68 -8.44
CA GLU A 119 14.47 -3.30 -7.99
C GLU A 119 13.38 -2.85 -7.04
N PHE A 120 12.13 -3.17 -7.37
CA PHE A 120 10.98 -2.90 -6.51
C PHE A 120 11.12 -3.58 -5.14
N GLN A 121 11.40 -4.87 -5.13
CA GLN A 121 11.61 -5.64 -3.89
C GLN A 121 12.76 -5.07 -3.05
N LYS A 122 13.88 -4.76 -3.67
CA LYS A 122 15.07 -4.24 -2.99
C LYS A 122 14.77 -2.93 -2.25
N ARG A 123 14.14 -1.93 -2.95
CA ARG A 123 13.84 -0.64 -2.32
C ARG A 123 12.81 -0.77 -1.21
N VAL A 124 11.77 -1.62 -1.39
CA VAL A 124 10.73 -1.84 -0.40
C VAL A 124 11.29 -2.48 0.87
N VAL A 125 12.11 -3.53 0.74
CA VAL A 125 12.71 -4.22 1.91
C VAL A 125 13.71 -3.32 2.63
N GLN A 126 14.52 -2.54 1.92
CA GLN A 126 15.39 -1.54 2.53
C GLN A 126 14.60 -0.49 3.32
N CYS A 127 13.54 0.04 2.73
CA CYS A 127 12.65 0.99 3.37
C CYS A 127 11.99 0.40 4.63
N TRP A 128 11.48 -0.82 4.54
CA TRP A 128 10.91 -1.55 5.68
C TRP A 128 11.91 -1.64 6.84
N SER A 129 13.15 -2.08 6.57
CA SER A 129 14.20 -2.22 7.59
C SER A 129 14.51 -0.87 8.27
N GLN A 130 14.49 0.24 7.53
CA GLN A 130 14.69 1.58 8.09
C GLN A 130 13.52 2.03 8.97
N ILE A 131 12.29 1.68 8.61
CA ILE A 131 11.09 2.05 9.38
C ILE A 131 11.08 1.31 10.71
N ILE A 132 11.34 0.01 10.71
CA ILE A 132 11.27 -0.79 11.94
C ILE A 132 12.46 -0.60 12.89
N SER A 133 13.52 0.08 12.45
CA SER A 133 14.65 0.46 13.30
C SER A 133 14.43 1.75 14.09
N THR A 134 13.25 2.38 13.96
CA THR A 134 12.88 3.57 14.75
C THR A 134 12.41 3.22 16.16
N GLU A 135 12.45 4.18 17.08
CA GLU A 135 12.04 3.98 18.48
C GLU A 135 10.52 4.08 18.72
N HIS A 136 9.73 4.34 17.66
CA HIS A 136 8.27 4.47 17.77
C HIS A 136 7.62 3.14 18.14
N ARG A 137 6.66 3.19 19.05
CA ARG A 137 5.90 2.00 19.47
C ARG A 137 4.83 1.60 18.48
N LYS A 138 4.23 2.59 17.79
CA LYS A 138 3.17 2.35 16.81
C LYS A 138 3.34 3.24 15.57
N VAL A 139 3.49 2.61 14.41
CA VAL A 139 3.70 3.27 13.12
C VAL A 139 2.58 2.89 12.16
N LEU A 140 1.96 3.89 11.56
CA LEU A 140 1.03 3.72 10.43
C LEU A 140 1.78 3.93 9.12
N ILE A 141 1.77 2.93 8.24
CA ILE A 141 2.35 3.02 6.89
C ILE A 141 1.23 3.09 5.86
N ILE A 142 1.10 4.21 5.15
CA ILE A 142 0.09 4.39 4.09
C ILE A 142 0.77 4.17 2.74
N THR A 143 0.38 3.11 2.04
CA THR A 143 1.07 2.63 0.84
C THR A 143 0.15 1.87 -0.13
N HIS A 144 0.69 0.94 -0.91
CA HIS A 144 0.08 0.28 -2.06
C HIS A 144 0.09 -1.24 -1.92
N GLY A 145 -0.71 -1.90 -2.77
CA GLY A 145 -0.88 -3.35 -2.72
C GLY A 145 0.39 -4.14 -3.03
N GLY A 146 1.20 -3.70 -3.99
CA GLY A 146 2.47 -4.34 -4.33
C GLY A 146 3.50 -4.22 -3.21
N VAL A 147 3.61 -3.03 -2.60
CA VAL A 147 4.50 -2.80 -1.45
C VAL A 147 4.15 -3.71 -0.28
N ILE A 148 2.85 -3.79 0.08
CA ILE A 148 2.39 -4.65 1.18
C ILE A 148 2.71 -6.12 0.89
N ARG A 149 2.49 -6.60 -0.34
CA ARG A 149 2.83 -7.98 -0.74
C ARG A 149 4.32 -8.26 -0.60
N LEU A 150 5.19 -7.33 -0.99
CA LEU A 150 6.65 -7.52 -0.87
C LEU A 150 7.13 -7.51 0.59
N ILE A 151 6.57 -6.65 1.45
CA ILE A 151 6.84 -6.69 2.88
C ILE A 151 6.41 -8.04 3.45
N LEU A 152 5.20 -8.50 3.13
CA LEU A 152 4.71 -9.80 3.59
C LEU A 152 5.55 -10.97 3.06
N ALA A 153 5.97 -10.95 1.79
CA ALA A 153 6.86 -11.98 1.25
C ALA A 153 8.18 -12.05 2.01
N HIS A 154 8.77 -10.89 2.32
CA HIS A 154 10.00 -10.80 3.12
C HIS A 154 9.80 -11.37 4.53
N LEU A 155 8.73 -11.00 5.22
CA LEU A 155 8.47 -11.42 6.61
C LEU A 155 8.11 -12.90 6.74
N LEU A 156 7.37 -13.42 5.77
CA LEU A 156 6.88 -14.81 5.78
C LEU A 156 7.84 -15.79 5.08
N GLY A 157 8.97 -15.30 4.55
CA GLY A 157 9.93 -16.13 3.81
C GLY A 157 9.35 -16.73 2.52
N VAL A 158 8.36 -16.05 1.91
CA VAL A 158 7.76 -16.50 0.65
C VAL A 158 8.61 -16.05 -0.53
N ASP A 159 8.75 -16.92 -1.53
CA ASP A 159 9.44 -16.60 -2.77
C ASP A 159 8.66 -15.53 -3.57
N TRP A 160 9.11 -14.28 -3.44
CA TRP A 160 8.53 -13.12 -4.09
C TRP A 160 8.63 -13.14 -5.62
N GLN A 161 9.45 -14.02 -6.18
CA GLN A 161 9.59 -14.18 -7.63
C GLN A 161 8.44 -14.96 -8.26
N ARG A 162 7.64 -15.67 -7.46
CA ARG A 162 6.56 -16.51 -7.96
C ARG A 162 5.32 -15.68 -8.33
N PRO A 163 4.82 -15.78 -9.57
CA PRO A 163 3.63 -15.05 -10.00
C PRO A 163 2.39 -15.38 -9.16
N HIS A 164 2.28 -16.61 -8.69
CA HIS A 164 1.19 -17.08 -7.84
C HIS A 164 0.99 -16.22 -6.57
N TRP A 165 2.07 -15.69 -5.98
CA TRP A 165 2.02 -14.80 -4.83
C TRP A 165 1.17 -13.54 -5.10
N TYR A 166 1.33 -12.94 -6.28
CA TYR A 166 0.63 -11.72 -6.67
C TYR A 166 -0.80 -11.99 -7.15
N GLN A 167 -1.06 -13.18 -7.66
CA GLN A 167 -2.36 -13.58 -8.21
C GLN A 167 -3.33 -14.06 -7.15
N THR A 168 -2.84 -14.63 -6.03
CA THR A 168 -3.69 -15.26 -5.01
C THR A 168 -3.86 -14.45 -3.75
N LEU A 169 -2.91 -13.58 -3.39
CA LEU A 169 -3.03 -12.72 -2.22
C LEU A 169 -3.71 -11.40 -2.60
N ALA A 170 -4.99 -11.25 -2.27
CA ALA A 170 -5.71 -9.99 -2.40
C ALA A 170 -5.39 -9.06 -1.21
N ILE A 171 -4.95 -7.84 -1.51
CA ILE A 171 -4.87 -6.73 -0.56
C ILE A 171 -5.81 -5.67 -1.08
N GLU A 172 -7.01 -5.57 -0.51
CA GLU A 172 -8.05 -4.66 -0.99
C GLU A 172 -7.75 -3.19 -0.68
N ASN A 173 -8.36 -2.25 -1.43
CA ASN A 173 -8.27 -0.84 -1.12
C ASN A 173 -8.89 -0.54 0.27
N ALA A 174 -8.29 0.38 1.02
CA ALA A 174 -8.67 0.70 2.39
C ALA A 174 -8.70 -0.53 3.31
N SER A 175 -7.74 -1.45 3.15
CA SER A 175 -7.54 -2.59 4.04
C SER A 175 -6.29 -2.44 4.87
N LEU A 176 -6.31 -3.04 6.06
CA LEU A 176 -5.23 -3.03 7.03
C LEU A 176 -4.49 -4.37 7.07
N THR A 177 -3.18 -4.30 7.20
CA THR A 177 -2.33 -5.43 7.56
C THR A 177 -1.59 -5.07 8.85
N HIS A 178 -1.70 -5.91 9.88
CA HIS A 178 -1.14 -5.65 11.21
C HIS A 178 0.05 -6.56 11.48
N ILE A 179 1.16 -5.95 11.85
CA ILE A 179 2.41 -6.62 12.18
C ILE A 179 2.85 -6.15 13.57
N THR A 180 3.27 -7.07 14.43
CA THR A 180 3.94 -6.74 15.69
C THR A 180 5.40 -7.16 15.62
N ILE A 181 6.29 -6.37 16.23
CA ILE A 181 7.72 -6.64 16.25
C ILE A 181 8.17 -6.66 17.71
N PHE A 182 8.60 -7.83 18.16
CA PHE A 182 9.31 -7.97 19.42
C PHE A 182 10.81 -7.78 19.16
N THR A 183 11.47 -6.99 20.00
CA THR A 183 12.93 -6.80 19.96
C THR A 183 13.49 -7.32 21.27
N ASP A 184 14.46 -8.23 21.21
CA ASP A 184 15.10 -8.80 22.39
C ASP A 184 16.24 -7.91 22.93
N SER A 185 16.93 -8.39 23.99
CA SER A 185 18.07 -7.69 24.60
C SER A 185 19.25 -7.48 23.65
N ASP A 186 19.39 -8.35 22.66
CA ASP A 186 20.48 -8.33 21.68
C ASP A 186 20.11 -7.51 20.43
N GLN A 187 19.01 -6.77 20.50
CA GLN A 187 18.45 -5.97 19.40
C GLN A 187 18.00 -6.80 18.19
N THR A 188 17.80 -8.11 18.36
CA THR A 188 17.22 -8.98 17.32
C THR A 188 15.72 -8.77 17.25
N GLN A 189 15.19 -8.55 16.04
CA GLN A 189 13.79 -8.28 15.81
C GLN A 189 13.06 -9.55 15.35
N PHE A 190 11.90 -9.80 15.97
CA PHE A 190 11.04 -10.94 15.69
C PHE A 190 9.67 -10.43 15.22
N PRO A 191 9.48 -10.25 13.91
CA PRO A 191 8.20 -9.80 13.37
C PRO A 191 7.15 -10.93 13.40
N THR A 192 5.92 -10.56 13.72
CA THR A 192 4.76 -11.46 13.68
C THR A 192 3.63 -10.79 12.88
N VAL A 193 3.21 -11.40 11.80
CA VAL A 193 2.04 -10.96 11.02
C VAL A 193 0.78 -11.41 11.77
N LYS A 194 0.00 -10.46 12.26
CA LYS A 194 -1.23 -10.71 13.04
C LYS A 194 -2.47 -10.81 12.16
N MET A 195 -2.48 -10.03 11.08
CA MET A 195 -3.66 -9.88 10.24
C MET A 195 -3.22 -9.38 8.86
N ILE A 196 -3.85 -9.86 7.80
CA ILE A 196 -3.56 -9.47 6.42
C ILE A 196 -4.85 -9.02 5.73
N GLY A 197 -4.84 -7.79 5.17
CA GLY A 197 -5.86 -7.31 4.24
C GLY A 197 -7.26 -7.17 4.85
N MET A 198 -7.40 -6.91 6.15
CA MET A 198 -8.69 -6.71 6.79
C MET A 198 -9.31 -5.40 6.32
N PRO A 199 -10.50 -5.40 5.71
CA PRO A 199 -11.17 -4.17 5.30
C PRO A 199 -11.48 -3.27 6.49
N LEU A 200 -11.27 -1.96 6.33
CA LEU A 200 -11.78 -0.98 7.27
C LEU A 200 -13.31 -0.94 7.19
N SER A 201 -13.97 -0.93 8.35
CA SER A 201 -15.42 -0.74 8.44
C SER A 201 -15.77 0.72 8.17
N ILE A 202 -15.82 1.10 6.91
CA ILE A 202 -16.19 2.44 6.47
C ILE A 202 -17.71 2.52 6.46
N ARG A 203 -18.30 3.45 7.22
CA ARG A 203 -19.73 3.74 7.11
C ARG A 203 -19.97 4.42 5.76
N GLU A 204 -20.63 3.71 4.83
CA GLU A 204 -21.16 4.35 3.64
C GLU A 204 -22.32 5.26 4.07
N GLU A 205 -22.25 6.54 3.74
CA GLU A 205 -23.42 7.40 3.81
C GLU A 205 -24.48 6.80 2.90
N GLN A 206 -25.59 6.35 3.48
CA GLN A 206 -26.76 5.96 2.71
C GLN A 206 -27.18 7.21 1.91
N THR A 207 -26.91 7.22 0.63
CA THR A 207 -27.54 8.15 -0.29
C THR A 207 -29.04 7.85 -0.24
N ASN A 208 -29.77 8.58 0.60
CA ASN A 208 -31.22 8.63 0.54
C ASN A 208 -31.61 9.14 -0.83
N HIS A 209 -31.87 8.23 -1.76
CA HIS A 209 -32.69 8.58 -2.91
C HIS A 209 -34.11 8.80 -2.38
N PRO A 210 -34.68 9.99 -2.52
CA PRO A 210 -36.09 10.15 -2.30
C PRO A 210 -36.83 9.24 -3.29
N VAL A 211 -37.62 8.36 -2.76
CA VAL A 211 -38.57 7.56 -3.55
C VAL A 211 -39.71 8.51 -3.88
N ASP A 212 -39.77 8.97 -5.13
CA ASP A 212 -40.96 9.61 -5.71
C ASP A 212 -41.97 8.53 -6.13
#